data_08860cf6fceedea042b84776f81b8549
#
_entry.id   08860cf6fceedea042b84776f81b8549
#
_cell.length_a   1.000
_cell.length_b   1.000
_cell.length_c   1.000
_cell.angle_alpha   90.00
_cell.angle_beta   90.00
_cell.angle_gamma   90.00
#
_symmetry.space_group_name_H-M   'P 1'
#
loop_
_entity.id
_entity.type
_entity.pdbx_description
1 polymer ?
#
loop_
_entity_poly.entity_id
_entity_poly.type
_entity_poly.pdbx_seq_one_letter_code
_entity_poly.pdbx_strand_id
1 'polypeptide(L)'
;MANHYPSLNPEKALIWRIVHRDNLPWILGNGLHCGNSAVKAPDWVNIGNPELIDKRANHPVPLPPGGLLNDYVPFYFTPFSPMLRNIHTGWGGIQRRPNEEIVILVSSLHHIAGLGLPFLFTDSHAYYQWADFYADLTDLDKIDWPLLQARDFKRDPEDPAKFERYQAEALIHQHLPVSGLLGIVCYTETLKQRIEQELQARNLNLPVYARTGWYF
;
A
#
# COMPACT_ATOMS: atom_id res chain seq x y z
N MET A 1 7.78 19.72 17.28
CA MET A 1 6.33 19.60 17.03
C MET A 1 6.10 18.20 16.48
N ALA A 2 5.15 17.46 17.02
CA ALA A 2 4.79 16.16 16.45
C ALA A 2 4.22 16.39 15.03
N ASN A 3 4.68 15.59 14.06
CA ASN A 3 4.10 15.60 12.72
C ASN A 3 2.63 15.16 12.83
N HIS A 4 1.73 15.96 12.29
CA HIS A 4 0.31 15.65 12.25
C HIS A 4 -0.19 15.72 10.82
N TYR A 5 -0.81 14.62 10.36
CA TYR A 5 -1.28 14.45 8.98
C TYR A 5 -2.80 14.31 8.92
N PRO A 6 -3.56 15.41 9.04
CA PRO A 6 -5.05 15.36 9.12
C PRO A 6 -5.71 14.87 7.82
N SER A 7 -4.95 14.75 6.74
CA SER A 7 -5.44 14.17 5.48
C SER A 7 -5.62 12.65 5.53
N LEU A 8 -5.07 11.99 6.57
CA LEU A 8 -5.33 10.58 6.86
C LEU A 8 -6.62 10.51 7.68
N ASN A 9 -7.74 10.26 7.03
CA ASN A 9 -9.07 10.28 7.63
C ASN A 9 -10.05 9.39 6.83
N PRO A 10 -11.18 8.98 7.42
CA PRO A 10 -12.16 8.12 6.76
C PRO A 10 -12.85 8.79 5.55
N GLU A 11 -13.00 10.12 5.55
CA GLU A 11 -13.67 10.86 4.47
C GLU A 11 -12.91 10.75 3.14
N LYS A 12 -11.58 10.68 3.20
CA LYS A 12 -10.71 10.46 2.02
C LYS A 12 -10.40 8.99 1.81
N ALA A 13 -10.26 8.23 2.88
CA ALA A 13 -9.84 6.83 2.90
C ALA A 13 -8.71 6.54 1.89
N LEU A 14 -7.71 7.43 1.82
CA LEU A 14 -6.57 7.27 0.94
C LEU A 14 -5.78 6.03 1.33
N ILE A 15 -5.25 5.32 0.33
CA ILE A 15 -4.46 4.12 0.49
C ILE A 15 -3.19 4.19 -0.36
N TRP A 16 -2.10 3.62 0.13
CA TRP A 16 -0.77 3.72 -0.46
C TRP A 16 -0.11 2.36 -0.62
N ARG A 17 0.48 2.12 -1.77
CA ARG A 17 1.28 0.94 -2.04
C ARG A 17 2.67 1.32 -2.52
N ILE A 18 3.69 0.81 -1.85
CA ILE A 18 5.08 0.95 -2.28
C ILE A 18 5.45 -0.13 -3.27
N VAL A 19 6.14 0.26 -4.33
CA VAL A 19 6.66 -0.64 -5.38
C VAL A 19 8.06 -0.20 -5.81
N HIS A 20 8.85 -1.11 -6.37
CA HIS A 20 10.10 -0.73 -7.02
C HIS A 20 9.80 0.05 -8.30
N ARG A 21 10.57 1.12 -8.57
CA ARG A 21 10.37 1.97 -9.76
C ARG A 21 10.40 1.19 -11.08
N ASP A 22 11.23 0.13 -11.17
CA ASP A 22 11.37 -0.67 -12.39
C ASP A 22 10.15 -1.54 -12.68
N ASN A 23 9.26 -1.73 -11.69
CA ASN A 23 7.97 -2.39 -11.92
C ASN A 23 6.93 -1.44 -12.53
N LEU A 24 7.16 -0.13 -12.46
CA LEU A 24 6.15 0.86 -12.86
C LEU A 24 5.74 0.76 -14.33
N PRO A 25 6.64 0.58 -15.32
CA PRO A 25 6.24 0.44 -16.71
C PRO A 25 5.28 -0.72 -16.95
N TRP A 26 5.49 -1.85 -16.27
CA TRP A 26 4.59 -3.00 -16.35
C TRP A 26 3.24 -2.69 -15.71
N ILE A 27 3.23 -2.06 -14.52
CA ILE A 27 2.02 -1.66 -13.81
C ILE A 27 1.17 -0.71 -14.65
N LEU A 28 1.79 0.25 -15.33
CA LEU A 28 1.09 1.21 -16.18
C LEU A 28 0.45 0.56 -17.43
N GLY A 29 0.92 -0.61 -17.82
CA GLY A 29 0.31 -1.38 -18.93
C GLY A 29 -0.72 -2.42 -18.50
N ASN A 30 -0.61 -2.94 -17.27
CA ASN A 30 -1.35 -4.12 -16.83
C ASN A 30 -2.16 -3.92 -15.54
N GLY A 31 -1.94 -2.81 -14.81
CA GLY A 31 -2.45 -2.63 -13.46
C GLY A 31 -1.64 -3.40 -12.41
N LEU A 32 -2.18 -3.51 -11.21
CA LEU A 32 -1.61 -4.28 -10.12
C LEU A 32 -2.34 -5.61 -9.99
N HIS A 33 -1.62 -6.69 -10.06
CA HIS A 33 -2.14 -8.05 -9.85
C HIS A 33 -1.75 -8.59 -8.48
N CYS A 34 -2.62 -9.42 -7.91
CA CYS A 34 -2.36 -10.12 -6.65
C CYS A 34 -1.23 -11.15 -6.79
N GLY A 35 -0.70 -11.62 -5.66
CA GLY A 35 0.41 -12.59 -5.66
C GLY A 35 0.09 -13.94 -6.30
N ASN A 36 -1.18 -14.37 -6.24
CA ASN A 36 -1.66 -15.63 -6.82
C ASN A 36 -2.11 -15.50 -8.28
N SER A 37 -2.08 -14.30 -8.87
CA SER A 37 -2.46 -14.10 -10.27
C SER A 37 -1.60 -14.92 -11.22
N ALA A 38 -2.21 -15.45 -12.29
CA ALA A 38 -1.49 -16.03 -13.41
C ALA A 38 -0.78 -14.97 -14.28
N VAL A 39 -1.24 -13.72 -14.21
CA VAL A 39 -0.64 -12.58 -14.92
C VAL A 39 0.48 -12.01 -14.07
N LYS A 40 1.72 -12.19 -14.52
CA LYS A 40 2.92 -11.78 -13.79
C LYS A 40 3.90 -11.04 -14.70
N ALA A 41 4.56 -10.04 -14.15
CA ALA A 41 5.70 -9.41 -14.81
C ALA A 41 6.88 -10.40 -14.79
N PRO A 42 7.57 -10.60 -15.92
CA PRO A 42 8.71 -11.52 -15.99
C PRO A 42 9.88 -11.05 -15.11
N ASP A 43 10.10 -9.74 -15.02
CA ASP A 43 11.24 -9.12 -14.33
C ASP A 43 10.79 -8.36 -13.06
N TRP A 44 9.76 -8.86 -12.34
CA TRP A 44 9.23 -8.20 -11.16
C TRP A 44 10.27 -8.09 -10.04
N VAL A 45 10.58 -6.87 -9.63
CA VAL A 45 11.48 -6.60 -8.50
C VAL A 45 10.70 -6.62 -7.19
N ASN A 46 10.94 -7.65 -6.38
CA ASN A 46 10.38 -7.74 -5.03
C ASN A 46 11.14 -6.82 -4.07
N ILE A 47 10.39 -6.08 -3.25
CA ILE A 47 10.92 -5.21 -2.19
C ILE A 47 10.41 -5.59 -0.79
N GLY A 48 9.49 -6.54 -0.71
CA GLY A 48 8.88 -7.02 0.54
C GLY A 48 9.76 -8.01 1.29
N ASN A 49 9.33 -8.33 2.51
CA ASN A 49 9.90 -9.43 3.30
C ASN A 49 9.46 -10.77 2.70
N PRO A 50 10.38 -11.64 2.20
CA PRO A 50 10.04 -12.91 1.57
C PRO A 50 9.26 -13.84 2.50
N GLU A 51 9.68 -13.92 3.79
CA GLU A 51 9.02 -14.77 4.79
C GLU A 51 7.55 -14.36 5.01
N LEU A 52 7.28 -13.05 5.04
CA LEU A 52 5.91 -12.55 5.19
C LEU A 52 5.08 -12.81 3.93
N ILE A 53 5.67 -12.71 2.75
CA ILE A 53 5.00 -13.04 1.48
C ILE A 53 4.57 -14.51 1.48
N ASP A 54 5.45 -15.43 1.89
CA ASP A 54 5.14 -16.86 1.98
C ASP A 54 4.05 -17.15 3.02
N LYS A 55 4.10 -16.51 4.18
CA LYS A 55 3.07 -16.63 5.22
C LYS A 55 1.70 -16.16 4.72
N ARG A 56 1.63 -15.08 3.97
CA ARG A 56 0.39 -14.56 3.37
C ARG A 56 -0.21 -15.51 2.33
N ALA A 57 0.63 -16.31 1.65
CA ALA A 57 0.19 -17.25 0.64
C ALA A 57 -0.75 -18.34 1.18
N ASN A 58 -0.71 -18.60 2.49
CA ASN A 58 -1.50 -19.64 3.15
C ASN A 58 -2.48 -19.09 4.20
N HIS A 59 -2.63 -17.76 4.30
CA HIS A 59 -3.49 -17.14 5.29
C HIS A 59 -4.90 -16.91 4.73
N PRO A 60 -5.94 -17.59 5.28
CA PRO A 60 -7.31 -17.48 4.77
C PRO A 60 -7.92 -16.13 5.12
N VAL A 61 -8.76 -15.61 4.22
CA VAL A 61 -9.54 -14.39 4.42
C VAL A 61 -10.96 -14.76 4.86
N PRO A 62 -11.44 -14.27 6.02
CA PRO A 62 -12.67 -14.74 6.63
C PRO A 62 -13.96 -14.19 6.00
N LEU A 63 -13.88 -13.09 5.25
CA LEU A 63 -15.05 -12.44 4.64
C LEU A 63 -15.08 -12.66 3.11
N PRO A 64 -16.28 -12.65 2.48
CA PRO A 64 -16.39 -12.63 1.04
C PRO A 64 -15.61 -11.44 0.42
N PRO A 65 -14.94 -11.64 -0.75
CA PRO A 65 -15.00 -12.82 -1.62
C PRO A 65 -14.19 -14.02 -1.14
N GLY A 66 -13.46 -13.95 0.01
CA GLY A 66 -12.74 -15.08 0.58
C GLY A 66 -11.38 -15.33 -0.08
N GLY A 67 -10.93 -16.56 -0.07
CA GLY A 67 -9.63 -16.95 -0.60
C GLY A 67 -8.49 -16.74 0.40
N LEU A 68 -7.30 -16.40 -0.09
CA LEU A 68 -6.08 -16.22 0.68
C LEU A 68 -5.60 -14.76 0.61
N LEU A 69 -4.80 -14.29 1.57
CA LEU A 69 -4.26 -12.92 1.52
C LEU A 69 -3.48 -12.61 0.24
N ASN A 70 -2.88 -13.63 -0.40
CA ASN A 70 -2.21 -13.47 -1.69
C ASN A 70 -3.16 -13.35 -2.89
N ASP A 71 -4.48 -13.53 -2.70
CA ASP A 71 -5.50 -13.20 -3.71
C ASP A 71 -5.84 -11.71 -3.73
N TYR A 72 -5.17 -10.92 -2.89
CA TYR A 72 -5.42 -9.48 -2.77
C TYR A 72 -4.16 -8.66 -3.05
N VAL A 73 -4.37 -7.46 -3.60
CA VAL A 73 -3.36 -6.42 -3.74
C VAL A 73 -3.40 -5.54 -2.48
N PRO A 74 -2.40 -5.61 -1.59
CA PRO A 74 -2.42 -4.87 -0.33
C PRO A 74 -1.98 -3.42 -0.51
N PHE A 75 -2.62 -2.53 0.25
CA PHE A 75 -2.27 -1.14 0.44
C PHE A 75 -2.25 -0.81 1.93
N TYR A 76 -1.54 0.24 2.34
CA TYR A 76 -1.58 0.79 3.69
C TYR A 76 -2.49 2.03 3.74
N PHE A 77 -3.00 2.38 4.92
CA PHE A 77 -3.72 3.65 5.16
C PHE A 77 -2.80 4.83 5.49
N THR A 78 -1.51 4.71 5.22
CA THR A 78 -0.50 5.74 5.42
C THR A 78 0.66 5.57 4.44
N PRO A 79 1.25 6.67 3.92
CA PRO A 79 2.48 6.58 3.14
C PRO A 79 3.71 6.25 4.00
N PHE A 80 3.62 6.41 5.33
CA PHE A 80 4.71 6.24 6.27
C PHE A 80 4.79 4.81 6.83
N SER A 81 4.72 3.81 5.95
CA SER A 81 4.68 2.43 6.41
C SER A 81 5.99 1.97 7.07
N PRO A 82 5.93 1.13 8.12
CA PRO A 82 7.11 0.48 8.69
C PRO A 82 7.92 -0.28 7.64
N MET A 83 7.26 -0.87 6.64
CA MET A 83 7.92 -1.56 5.54
C MET A 83 8.82 -0.62 4.72
N LEU A 84 8.37 0.60 4.39
CA LEU A 84 9.20 1.58 3.68
C LEU A 84 10.46 1.93 4.49
N ARG A 85 10.30 2.14 5.82
CA ARG A 85 11.44 2.35 6.71
C ARG A 85 12.40 1.15 6.72
N ASN A 86 11.87 -0.07 6.77
CA ASN A 86 12.70 -1.27 6.78
C ASN A 86 13.47 -1.44 5.47
N ILE A 87 12.88 -1.14 4.33
CA ILE A 87 13.55 -1.13 3.02
C ILE A 87 14.67 -0.08 3.00
N HIS A 88 14.42 1.13 3.50
CA HIS A 88 15.42 2.18 3.55
C HIS A 88 16.60 1.84 4.47
N THR A 89 16.34 1.18 5.61
CA THR A 89 17.35 0.86 6.63
C THR A 89 18.00 -0.52 6.47
N GLY A 90 17.36 -1.45 5.76
CA GLY A 90 17.77 -2.86 5.70
C GLY A 90 17.35 -3.67 6.95
N TRP A 91 16.45 -3.14 7.77
CA TRP A 91 16.00 -3.80 8.99
C TRP A 91 15.27 -5.12 8.69
N GLY A 92 15.47 -6.13 9.57
CA GLY A 92 14.79 -7.43 9.46
C GLY A 92 15.27 -8.29 8.28
N GLY A 93 16.49 -8.09 7.80
CA GLY A 93 17.06 -8.87 6.68
C GLY A 93 16.52 -8.49 5.30
N ILE A 94 15.74 -7.39 5.22
CA ILE A 94 15.24 -6.86 3.95
C ILE A 94 16.39 -6.20 3.18
N GLN A 95 16.45 -6.42 1.87
CA GLN A 95 17.44 -5.74 1.03
C GLN A 95 17.27 -4.22 1.15
N ARG A 96 18.34 -3.55 1.60
CA ARG A 96 18.36 -2.08 1.65
C ARG A 96 18.28 -1.49 0.25
N ARG A 97 17.41 -0.47 0.09
CA ARG A 97 17.27 0.27 -1.18
C ARG A 97 17.20 1.77 -0.91
N PRO A 98 17.77 2.60 -1.76
CA PRO A 98 17.63 4.05 -1.69
C PRO A 98 16.18 4.46 -2.02
N ASN A 99 15.79 5.63 -1.52
CA ASN A 99 14.44 6.16 -1.74
C ASN A 99 14.10 6.38 -3.22
N GLU A 100 15.12 6.65 -4.05
CA GLU A 100 14.99 6.85 -5.49
C GLU A 100 14.56 5.59 -6.25
N GLU A 101 14.72 4.42 -5.65
CA GLU A 101 14.24 3.15 -6.23
C GLU A 101 12.77 2.87 -5.89
N ILE A 102 12.18 3.61 -4.97
CA ILE A 102 10.82 3.35 -4.47
C ILE A 102 9.85 4.39 -4.99
N VAL A 103 8.73 3.90 -5.50
CA VAL A 103 7.56 4.67 -5.93
C VAL A 103 6.37 4.31 -5.05
N ILE A 104 5.54 5.29 -4.73
CA ILE A 104 4.32 5.10 -3.93
C ILE A 104 3.12 5.33 -4.85
N LEU A 105 2.32 4.30 -5.05
CA LEU A 105 1.06 4.36 -5.77
C LEU A 105 -0.05 4.77 -4.80
N VAL A 106 -0.92 5.67 -5.23
CA VAL A 106 -1.99 6.23 -4.40
C VAL A 106 -3.35 5.89 -4.98
N SER A 107 -4.27 5.48 -4.12
CA SER A 107 -5.69 5.31 -4.42
C SER A 107 -6.54 5.73 -3.21
N SER A 108 -7.84 5.42 -3.21
CA SER A 108 -8.71 5.49 -2.05
C SER A 108 -9.76 4.39 -2.08
N LEU A 109 -10.25 3.95 -0.92
CA LEU A 109 -11.31 2.95 -0.88
C LEU A 109 -12.62 3.47 -1.47
N HIS A 110 -12.92 4.77 -1.34
CA HIS A 110 -14.08 5.37 -2.00
C HIS A 110 -13.98 5.29 -3.54
N HIS A 111 -12.79 5.50 -4.09
CA HIS A 111 -12.57 5.38 -5.54
C HIS A 111 -12.69 3.92 -6.00
N ILE A 112 -12.11 2.98 -5.24
CA ILE A 112 -12.21 1.53 -5.51
C ILE A 112 -13.67 1.07 -5.49
N ALA A 113 -14.44 1.48 -4.48
CA ALA A 113 -15.86 1.19 -4.39
C ALA A 113 -16.66 1.79 -5.57
N GLY A 114 -16.34 3.02 -5.96
CA GLY A 114 -16.95 3.69 -7.11
C GLY A 114 -16.71 2.98 -8.45
N LEU A 115 -15.62 2.23 -8.56
CA LEU A 115 -15.32 1.37 -9.71
C LEU A 115 -15.98 -0.01 -9.64
N GLY A 116 -16.68 -0.33 -8.54
CA GLY A 116 -17.30 -1.63 -8.33
C GLY A 116 -16.29 -2.76 -8.11
N LEU A 117 -15.07 -2.45 -7.72
CA LEU A 117 -14.03 -3.45 -7.45
C LEU A 117 -14.22 -4.03 -6.04
N PRO A 118 -14.18 -5.36 -5.87
CA PRO A 118 -14.26 -5.98 -4.57
C PRO A 118 -13.03 -5.65 -3.72
N PHE A 119 -13.26 -5.26 -2.49
CA PHE A 119 -12.19 -4.97 -1.52
C PHE A 119 -12.60 -5.39 -0.12
N LEU A 120 -11.60 -5.53 0.73
CA LEU A 120 -11.70 -5.61 2.18
C LEU A 120 -10.72 -4.63 2.80
N PHE A 121 -10.86 -4.38 4.08
CA PHE A 121 -9.82 -3.72 4.85
C PHE A 121 -9.75 -4.28 6.26
N THR A 122 -8.66 -4.02 6.97
CA THR A 122 -8.42 -4.51 8.32
C THR A 122 -8.06 -3.34 9.23
N ASP A 123 -8.33 -3.48 10.52
CA ASP A 123 -7.97 -2.51 11.56
C ASP A 123 -6.50 -2.62 12.02
N SER A 124 -5.83 -3.69 11.61
CA SER A 124 -4.44 -3.98 11.93
C SER A 124 -3.79 -4.74 10.78
N HIS A 125 -2.53 -5.17 10.93
CA HIS A 125 -1.85 -5.95 9.90
C HIS A 125 -2.59 -7.26 9.61
N ALA A 126 -3.08 -7.44 8.39
CA ALA A 126 -4.00 -8.51 7.98
C ALA A 126 -3.51 -9.95 8.22
N TYR A 127 -2.21 -10.15 8.39
CA TYR A 127 -1.65 -11.48 8.69
C TYR A 127 -1.93 -11.95 10.12
N TYR A 128 -2.18 -11.05 11.06
CA TYR A 128 -2.41 -11.46 12.44
C TYR A 128 -3.82 -12.03 12.67
N GLN A 129 -3.92 -13.08 13.50
CA GLN A 129 -5.19 -13.77 13.78
C GLN A 129 -6.23 -12.89 14.50
N TRP A 130 -5.78 -11.81 15.15
CA TRP A 130 -6.65 -10.84 15.82
C TRP A 130 -7.01 -9.62 14.97
N ALA A 131 -6.61 -9.61 13.69
CA ALA A 131 -7.04 -8.58 12.77
C ALA A 131 -8.50 -8.79 12.40
N ASP A 132 -9.32 -7.78 12.64
CA ASP A 132 -10.69 -7.77 12.18
C ASP A 132 -10.76 -7.31 10.71
N PHE A 133 -11.64 -7.97 9.94
CA PHE A 133 -11.84 -7.68 8.54
C PHE A 133 -13.19 -6.98 8.32
N TYR A 134 -13.21 -6.01 7.42
CA TYR A 134 -14.38 -5.20 7.10
C TYR A 134 -14.56 -5.12 5.58
N ALA A 135 -15.82 -5.03 5.13
CA ALA A 135 -16.19 -4.93 3.72
C ALA A 135 -17.01 -3.66 3.41
N ASP A 136 -17.47 -2.94 4.43
CA ASP A 136 -18.32 -1.75 4.29
C ASP A 136 -17.53 -0.48 4.63
N LEU A 137 -17.65 0.55 3.79
CA LEU A 137 -17.01 1.85 4.03
C LEU A 137 -17.53 2.56 5.30
N THR A 138 -18.69 2.19 5.79
CA THR A 138 -19.22 2.70 7.08
C THR A 138 -18.37 2.29 8.27
N ASP A 139 -17.57 1.21 8.14
CA ASP A 139 -16.67 0.72 9.18
C ASP A 139 -15.28 1.37 9.15
N LEU A 140 -15.05 2.38 8.31
CA LEU A 140 -13.76 3.08 8.25
C LEU A 140 -13.36 3.77 9.56
N ASP A 141 -14.30 3.96 10.48
CA ASP A 141 -14.04 4.42 11.85
C ASP A 141 -13.28 3.40 12.71
N LYS A 142 -13.21 2.13 12.31
CA LYS A 142 -12.43 1.07 12.97
C LYS A 142 -10.92 1.23 12.78
N ILE A 143 -10.49 1.99 11.77
CA ILE A 143 -9.07 2.34 11.57
C ILE A 143 -8.66 3.35 12.65
N ASP A 144 -7.51 3.12 13.26
CA ASP A 144 -6.92 4.05 14.26
C ASP A 144 -6.30 5.28 13.56
N TRP A 145 -7.16 6.15 13.01
CA TRP A 145 -6.74 7.35 12.29
C TRP A 145 -5.85 8.28 13.14
N PRO A 146 -6.14 8.52 14.42
CA PRO A 146 -5.26 9.33 15.27
C PRO A 146 -3.82 8.80 15.33
N LEU A 147 -3.67 7.48 15.42
CA LEU A 147 -2.37 6.81 15.42
C LEU A 147 -1.63 7.02 14.09
N LEU A 148 -2.33 6.84 12.97
CA LEU A 148 -1.77 7.06 11.63
C LEU A 148 -1.37 8.54 11.41
N GLN A 149 -2.22 9.48 11.84
CA GLN A 149 -1.99 10.93 11.75
C GLN A 149 -0.75 11.35 12.56
N ALA A 150 -0.52 10.72 13.70
CA ALA A 150 0.65 10.99 14.54
C ALA A 150 1.96 10.45 13.95
N ARG A 151 1.91 9.57 12.94
CA ARG A 151 3.07 8.86 12.39
C ARG A 151 3.88 8.14 13.48
N ASP A 152 3.18 7.60 14.49
CA ASP A 152 3.82 6.95 15.63
C ASP A 152 3.64 5.43 15.62
N PHE A 153 4.58 4.75 14.97
CA PHE A 153 4.65 3.28 14.93
C PHE A 153 5.74 2.71 15.84
N LYS A 154 6.15 3.44 16.87
CA LYS A 154 7.06 2.91 17.89
C LYS A 154 6.32 1.89 18.73
N ARG A 155 7.00 0.78 19.05
CA ARG A 155 6.47 -0.19 20.00
C ARG A 155 6.29 0.46 21.37
N ASP A 156 5.18 0.14 21.99
CA ASP A 156 4.79 0.68 23.28
C ASP A 156 4.45 -0.50 24.22
N PRO A 157 5.15 -0.69 25.34
CA PRO A 157 4.84 -1.76 26.29
C PRO A 157 3.45 -1.63 26.92
N GLU A 158 2.93 -0.39 27.05
CA GLU A 158 1.59 -0.12 27.60
C GLU A 158 0.48 -0.33 26.55
N ASP A 159 0.83 -0.36 25.26
CA ASP A 159 -0.07 -0.64 24.15
C ASP A 159 0.59 -1.59 23.15
N PRO A 160 0.67 -2.88 23.47
CA PRO A 160 1.38 -3.87 22.65
C PRO A 160 0.84 -4.00 21.21
N ALA A 161 -0.45 -3.75 21.00
CA ALA A 161 -1.11 -3.85 19.68
C ALA A 161 -0.96 -2.57 18.82
N LYS A 162 -0.38 -1.50 19.34
CA LYS A 162 -0.21 -0.21 18.65
C LYS A 162 0.51 -0.37 17.31
N PHE A 163 1.62 -1.11 17.30
CA PHE A 163 2.42 -1.30 16.09
C PHE A 163 1.65 -2.05 15.00
N GLU A 164 0.84 -3.02 15.38
CA GLU A 164 0.01 -3.81 14.48
C GLU A 164 -1.14 -2.97 13.92
N ARG A 165 -1.84 -2.16 14.75
CA ARG A 165 -2.90 -1.23 14.30
C ARG A 165 -2.37 -0.17 13.34
N TYR A 166 -1.13 0.31 13.53
CA TYR A 166 -0.49 1.22 12.59
C TYR A 166 -0.32 0.63 11.18
N GLN A 167 -0.38 -0.68 11.04
CA GLN A 167 -0.22 -1.41 9.79
C GLN A 167 -1.56 -1.90 9.21
N ALA A 168 -2.67 -1.27 9.54
CA ALA A 168 -3.96 -1.51 8.90
C ALA A 168 -3.85 -1.53 7.37
N GLU A 169 -4.53 -2.48 6.74
CA GLU A 169 -4.41 -2.73 5.30
C GLU A 169 -5.75 -2.57 4.58
N ALA A 170 -5.70 -2.02 3.37
CA ALA A 170 -6.75 -2.17 2.37
C ALA A 170 -6.32 -3.26 1.37
N LEU A 171 -7.22 -4.16 1.06
CA LEU A 171 -7.01 -5.40 0.33
C LEU A 171 -7.91 -5.42 -0.91
N ILE A 172 -7.36 -5.14 -2.10
CA ILE A 172 -8.13 -5.12 -3.35
C ILE A 172 -8.10 -6.51 -3.98
N HIS A 173 -9.26 -7.11 -4.21
CA HIS A 173 -9.35 -8.49 -4.68
C HIS A 173 -8.81 -8.65 -6.11
N GLN A 174 -7.90 -9.59 -6.28
CA GLN A 174 -7.26 -10.04 -7.53
C GLN A 174 -6.51 -8.99 -8.34
N HIS A 175 -7.16 -7.90 -8.76
CA HIS A 175 -6.59 -6.95 -9.71
C HIS A 175 -7.09 -5.54 -9.48
N LEU A 176 -6.17 -4.58 -9.52
CA LEU A 176 -6.46 -3.16 -9.58
C LEU A 176 -6.02 -2.60 -10.94
N PRO A 177 -6.93 -2.19 -11.82
CA PRO A 177 -6.57 -1.54 -13.08
C PRO A 177 -5.90 -0.17 -12.84
N VAL A 178 -5.18 0.34 -13.83
CA VAL A 178 -4.51 1.66 -13.73
C VAL A 178 -5.51 2.78 -13.42
N SER A 179 -6.74 2.69 -13.93
CA SER A 179 -7.83 3.62 -13.61
C SER A 179 -8.23 3.64 -12.14
N GLY A 180 -7.86 2.63 -11.38
CA GLY A 180 -8.04 2.58 -9.93
C GLY A 180 -6.97 3.38 -9.16
N LEU A 181 -5.94 3.90 -9.81
CA LEU A 181 -4.94 4.77 -9.20
C LEU A 181 -5.37 6.23 -9.28
N LEU A 182 -5.12 7.00 -8.23
CA LEU A 182 -5.36 8.45 -8.14
C LEU A 182 -4.09 9.28 -8.30
N GLY A 183 -2.91 8.66 -8.22
CA GLY A 183 -1.64 9.35 -8.37
C GLY A 183 -0.44 8.48 -8.08
N ILE A 184 0.72 9.04 -8.40
CA ILE A 184 2.03 8.42 -8.17
C ILE A 184 2.88 9.42 -7.39
N VAL A 185 3.57 8.94 -6.35
CA VAL A 185 4.54 9.73 -5.60
C VAL A 185 5.91 9.11 -5.74
N CYS A 186 6.92 9.94 -5.97
CA CYS A 186 8.32 9.53 -6.06
C CYS A 186 9.22 10.47 -5.23
N TYR A 187 10.48 10.10 -5.08
CA TYR A 187 11.40 10.83 -4.20
C TYR A 187 11.97 12.08 -4.85
N THR A 188 12.35 12.05 -6.15
CA THR A 188 13.04 13.14 -6.84
C THR A 188 12.26 13.72 -8.01
N GLU A 189 12.50 15.00 -8.33
CA GLU A 189 11.94 15.65 -9.53
C GLU A 189 12.42 14.99 -10.82
N THR A 190 13.66 14.48 -10.87
CA THR A 190 14.18 13.75 -12.03
C THR A 190 13.37 12.47 -12.28
N LEU A 191 13.05 11.71 -11.23
CA LEU A 191 12.22 10.50 -11.37
C LEU A 191 10.78 10.87 -11.76
N LYS A 192 10.23 11.94 -11.19
CA LYS A 192 8.91 12.47 -11.57
C LYS A 192 8.83 12.74 -13.08
N GLN A 193 9.79 13.49 -13.63
CA GLN A 193 9.83 13.80 -15.06
C GLN A 193 9.85 12.55 -15.94
N ARG A 194 10.60 11.51 -15.54
CA ARG A 194 10.63 10.22 -16.25
C ARG A 194 9.28 9.52 -16.22
N ILE A 195 8.62 9.52 -15.05
CA ILE A 195 7.29 8.91 -14.89
C ILE A 195 6.24 9.67 -15.73
N GLU A 196 6.29 11.01 -15.75
CA GLU A 196 5.40 11.84 -16.56
C GLU A 196 5.57 11.58 -18.06
N GLN A 197 6.81 11.40 -18.54
CA GLN A 197 7.10 11.01 -19.93
C GLN A 197 6.53 9.63 -20.26
N GLU A 198 6.67 8.67 -19.35
CA GLU A 198 6.13 7.32 -19.50
C GLU A 198 4.60 7.31 -19.57
N LEU A 199 3.93 8.12 -18.72
CA LEU A 199 2.48 8.31 -18.74
C LEU A 199 2.01 8.95 -20.04
N GLN A 200 2.71 9.99 -20.51
CA GLN A 200 2.41 10.66 -21.76
C GLN A 200 2.53 9.71 -22.96
N ALA A 201 3.58 8.90 -23.01
CA ALA A 201 3.79 7.90 -24.08
C ALA A 201 2.66 6.85 -24.13
N ARG A 202 1.95 6.63 -23.01
CA ARG A 202 0.84 5.69 -22.89
C ARG A 202 -0.55 6.36 -22.96
N ASN A 203 -0.62 7.67 -23.15
CA ASN A 203 -1.83 8.47 -23.06
C ASN A 203 -2.59 8.30 -21.73
N LEU A 204 -1.84 8.14 -20.62
CA LEU A 204 -2.40 8.04 -19.28
C LEU A 204 -2.35 9.41 -18.59
N ASN A 205 -3.48 9.80 -17.99
CA ASN A 205 -3.59 11.04 -17.22
C ASN A 205 -3.64 10.70 -15.72
N LEU A 206 -2.44 10.59 -15.11
CA LEU A 206 -2.29 10.29 -13.69
C LEU A 206 -1.31 11.30 -13.08
N PRO A 207 -1.68 12.04 -12.04
CA PRO A 207 -0.80 13.05 -11.43
C PRO A 207 0.41 12.40 -10.76
N VAL A 208 1.58 13.04 -10.93
CA VAL A 208 2.84 12.60 -10.33
C VAL A 208 3.38 13.70 -9.43
N TYR A 209 3.83 13.32 -8.22
CA TYR A 209 4.36 14.25 -7.23
C TYR A 209 5.72 13.78 -6.72
N ALA A 210 6.70 14.68 -6.67
CA ALA A 210 7.92 14.48 -5.88
C ALA A 210 7.65 14.91 -4.43
N ARG A 211 7.80 13.98 -3.47
CA ARG A 211 7.47 14.20 -2.06
C ARG A 211 8.51 13.56 -1.15
N THR A 212 9.68 14.20 -0.99
CA THR A 212 10.77 13.68 -0.12
C THR A 212 10.31 13.44 1.32
N GLY A 213 9.41 14.27 1.86
CA GLY A 213 8.87 14.13 3.22
C GLY A 213 7.98 12.90 3.46
N TRP A 214 7.64 12.13 2.42
CA TRP A 214 6.91 10.86 2.54
C TRP A 214 7.83 9.64 2.65
N TYR A 215 9.13 9.86 2.58
CA TYR A 215 10.16 8.83 2.69
C TYR A 215 10.92 8.93 4.03
N PHE A 216 11.87 8.02 4.29
CA PHE A 216 12.67 7.96 5.51
C PHE A 216 14.14 8.28 5.25
#